data_4b2ceb7573e6cb0f92ebdea97746942d
#
_entry.id   4b2ceb7573e6cb0f92ebdea97746942d
#
_cell.length_a   1.000
_cell.length_b   1.000
_cell.length_c   1.000
_cell.angle_alpha   90.00
_cell.angle_beta   90.00
_cell.angle_gamma   90.00
#
_symmetry.space_group_name_H-M   'P 1'
#
loop_
_entity.id
_entity.type
_entity.pdbx_description
1 polymer ?
#
loop_
_entity_poly.entity_id
_entity_poly.type
_entity_poly.pdbx_seq_one_letter_code
_entity_poly.pdbx_strand_id
1 'polypeptide(L)'
;GVFAGSEQFLLPVLRAGGVGCISATANATIGMCVEVLNKKDDASVDALQEELTAQRLAIQSQVLIPALKSIAARRTGDKTWLTTRPPVAPLSAPEEAALFGALDGTEFKDAA
;
A
#
# COMPACT_ATOMS: atom_id res chain seq x y z
N GLY A 1 17.94 -13.13 -6.25
CA GLY A 1 17.06 -13.07 -5.08
C GLY A 1 15.59 -13.25 -5.46
N VAL A 2 14.78 -13.68 -4.50
CA VAL A 2 13.33 -13.83 -4.68
C VAL A 2 12.62 -12.61 -4.07
N PHE A 3 11.69 -12.02 -4.83
CA PHE A 3 10.85 -10.91 -4.39
C PHE A 3 9.38 -11.33 -4.36
N ALA A 4 8.67 -10.96 -3.30
CA ALA A 4 7.21 -11.09 -3.28
C ALA A 4 6.57 -10.13 -4.30
N GLY A 5 5.51 -10.56 -4.97
CA GLY A 5 4.73 -9.70 -5.89
C GLY A 5 3.71 -8.80 -5.17
N SER A 6 3.61 -8.92 -3.86
CA SER A 6 2.75 -8.13 -3.00
C SER A 6 3.39 -8.00 -1.63
N GLU A 7 3.31 -6.81 -1.03
CA GLU A 7 3.80 -6.57 0.33
C GLU A 7 3.04 -7.38 1.40
N GLN A 8 1.86 -7.87 1.07
CA GLN A 8 1.12 -8.81 1.90
C GLN A 8 1.93 -10.07 2.24
N PHE A 9 2.82 -10.48 1.34
CA PHE A 9 3.67 -11.65 1.50
C PHE A 9 5.12 -11.30 1.82
N LEU A 10 5.41 -10.05 2.17
CA LEU A 10 6.79 -9.59 2.41
C LEU A 10 7.47 -10.41 3.50
N LEU A 11 6.89 -10.48 4.70
CA LEU A 11 7.50 -11.20 5.82
C LEU A 11 7.63 -12.71 5.56
N PRO A 12 6.60 -13.42 5.06
CA PRO A 12 6.76 -14.82 4.68
C PRO A 12 7.90 -15.08 3.69
N VAL A 13 8.05 -14.22 2.68
CA VAL A 13 9.12 -14.34 1.68
C VAL A 13 10.48 -14.06 2.31
N LEU A 14 10.60 -13.06 3.18
CA LEU A 14 11.85 -12.79 3.90
C LEU A 14 12.26 -13.98 4.80
N ARG A 15 11.31 -14.58 5.50
CA ARG A 15 11.55 -15.78 6.34
C ARG A 15 11.96 -17.00 5.53
N ALA A 16 11.52 -17.08 4.29
CA ALA A 16 11.92 -18.15 3.36
C ALA A 16 13.24 -17.86 2.62
N GLY A 17 13.94 -16.79 2.98
CA GLY A 17 15.22 -16.42 2.36
C GLY A 17 15.10 -15.49 1.16
N GLY A 18 13.91 -14.94 0.90
CA GLY A 18 13.72 -13.89 -0.09
C GLY A 18 14.29 -12.55 0.38
N VAL A 19 14.29 -11.55 -0.51
CA VAL A 19 15.02 -10.30 -0.30
C VAL A 19 14.14 -9.05 -0.25
N GLY A 20 12.86 -9.15 -0.57
CA GLY A 20 11.96 -8.00 -0.56
C GLY A 20 10.66 -8.24 -1.31
N CYS A 21 10.00 -7.16 -1.71
CA CYS A 21 8.83 -7.20 -2.58
C CYS A 21 8.92 -6.15 -3.70
N ILE A 22 8.21 -6.42 -4.79
CA ILE A 22 8.01 -5.47 -5.89
C ILE A 22 6.49 -5.38 -6.07
N SER A 23 5.91 -4.29 -5.61
CA SER A 23 4.46 -4.11 -5.53
C SER A 23 4.06 -2.68 -5.87
N ALA A 24 2.97 -2.53 -6.61
CA ALA A 24 2.43 -1.20 -6.94
C ALA A 24 1.96 -0.46 -5.70
N THR A 25 1.34 -1.13 -4.75
CA THR A 25 0.86 -0.52 -3.50
C THR A 25 1.99 -0.07 -2.58
N ALA A 26 3.20 -0.59 -2.76
CA ALA A 26 4.38 -0.09 -2.05
C ALA A 26 4.63 1.40 -2.31
N ASN A 27 4.15 1.97 -3.41
CA ASN A 27 4.17 3.42 -3.61
C ASN A 27 3.43 4.20 -2.50
N ALA A 28 2.46 3.59 -1.88
CA ALA A 28 1.72 4.19 -0.76
C ALA A 28 2.22 3.72 0.62
N THR A 29 2.81 2.52 0.71
CA THR A 29 3.13 1.83 1.97
C THR A 29 4.63 1.59 2.16
N ILE A 30 5.49 2.25 1.38
CA ILE A 30 6.94 1.97 1.35
C ILE A 30 7.60 2.08 2.74
N GLY A 31 7.23 3.07 3.54
CA GLY A 31 7.79 3.24 4.89
C GLY A 31 7.58 1.99 5.75
N MET A 32 6.38 1.44 5.73
CA MET A 32 6.05 0.23 6.48
C MET A 32 6.71 -1.02 5.89
N CYS A 33 6.86 -1.11 4.57
CA CYS A 33 7.62 -2.19 3.93
C CYS A 33 9.08 -2.21 4.41
N VAL A 34 9.71 -1.03 4.48
CA VAL A 34 11.08 -0.87 4.98
C VAL A 34 11.17 -1.24 6.46
N GLU A 35 10.17 -0.85 7.25
CA GLU A 35 10.13 -1.19 8.67
C GLU A 35 10.04 -2.71 8.89
N VAL A 36 9.18 -3.40 8.14
CA VAL A 36 9.08 -4.88 8.18
C VAL A 36 10.42 -5.50 7.79
N LEU A 37 11.07 -5.01 6.74
CA LEU A 37 12.37 -5.52 6.31
C LEU A 37 13.43 -5.36 7.41
N ASN A 38 13.52 -4.17 8.02
CA ASN A 38 14.52 -3.87 9.04
C ASN A 38 14.28 -4.65 10.34
N LYS A 39 13.04 -4.97 10.65
CA LYS A 39 12.62 -5.66 11.89
C LYS A 39 12.28 -7.13 11.67
N LYS A 40 12.69 -7.73 10.55
CA LYS A 40 12.30 -9.10 10.17
C LYS A 40 12.58 -10.16 11.25
N ASP A 41 13.57 -9.93 12.08
CA ASP A 41 13.96 -10.83 13.16
C ASP A 41 13.50 -10.36 14.56
N ASP A 42 12.74 -9.26 14.61
CA ASP A 42 12.20 -8.70 15.85
C ASP A 42 10.84 -9.32 16.19
N ALA A 43 10.55 -9.46 17.50
CA ALA A 43 9.30 -10.02 17.97
C ALA A 43 8.05 -9.22 17.55
N SER A 44 8.20 -7.92 17.26
CA SER A 44 7.11 -7.04 16.85
C SER A 44 6.75 -7.14 15.36
N VAL A 45 7.52 -7.87 14.55
CA VAL A 45 7.38 -7.83 13.09
C VAL A 45 6.07 -8.43 12.59
N ASP A 46 5.52 -9.43 13.28
CA ASP A 46 4.24 -10.03 12.87
C ASP A 46 3.10 -9.00 12.91
N ALA A 47 3.05 -8.18 13.97
CA ALA A 47 2.07 -7.08 14.07
C ALA A 47 2.25 -6.02 12.98
N LEU A 48 3.50 -5.68 12.64
CA LEU A 48 3.80 -4.77 11.53
C LEU A 48 3.33 -5.34 10.19
N GLN A 49 3.55 -6.63 9.95
CA GLN A 49 3.10 -7.29 8.72
C GLN A 49 1.57 -7.35 8.66
N GLU A 50 0.89 -7.58 9.77
CA GLU A 50 -0.59 -7.56 9.82
C GLU A 50 -1.12 -6.18 9.44
N GLU A 51 -0.55 -5.12 9.99
CA GLU A 51 -0.94 -3.75 9.66
C GLU A 51 -0.64 -3.42 8.20
N LEU A 52 0.53 -3.79 7.69
CA LEU A 52 0.89 -3.63 6.28
C LEU A 52 -0.11 -4.34 5.36
N THR A 53 -0.52 -5.54 5.73
CA THR A 53 -1.53 -6.32 5.00
C THR A 53 -2.89 -5.61 5.03
N ALA A 54 -3.30 -5.08 6.19
CA ALA A 54 -4.55 -4.35 6.33
C ALA A 54 -4.59 -3.11 5.42
N GLN A 55 -3.51 -2.35 5.36
CA GLN A 55 -3.39 -1.19 4.47
C GLN A 55 -3.45 -1.61 2.99
N ARG A 56 -2.74 -2.68 2.63
CA ARG A 56 -2.78 -3.24 1.28
C ARG A 56 -4.21 -3.62 0.88
N LEU A 57 -4.92 -4.33 1.73
CA LEU A 57 -6.28 -4.78 1.47
C LEU A 57 -7.25 -3.60 1.34
N ALA A 58 -7.08 -2.56 2.16
CA ALA A 58 -7.86 -1.33 2.05
C ALA A 58 -7.65 -0.64 0.69
N ILE A 59 -6.42 -0.54 0.22
CA ILE A 59 -6.10 0.08 -1.08
C ILE A 59 -6.67 -0.75 -2.24
N GLN A 60 -6.51 -2.06 -2.20
CA GLN A 60 -7.00 -2.94 -3.27
C GLN A 60 -8.50 -3.20 -3.26
N SER A 61 -9.23 -2.67 -2.26
CA SER A 61 -10.71 -2.69 -2.27
C SER A 61 -11.29 -1.88 -3.42
N GLN A 62 -10.52 -0.96 -3.99
CA GLN A 62 -10.84 -0.21 -5.18
C GLN A 62 -9.90 -0.61 -6.35
N VAL A 63 -10.19 -0.14 -7.55
CA VAL A 63 -9.31 -0.36 -8.70
C VAL A 63 -7.94 0.25 -8.38
N LEU A 64 -6.89 -0.55 -8.49
CA LEU A 64 -5.60 -0.29 -7.85
C LEU A 64 -4.92 1.00 -8.32
N ILE A 65 -4.76 1.19 -9.63
CA ILE A 65 -4.03 2.35 -10.16
C ILE A 65 -4.74 3.67 -9.83
N PRO A 66 -6.06 3.82 -10.06
CA PRO A 66 -6.78 5.01 -9.62
C PRO A 66 -6.72 5.24 -8.11
N ALA A 67 -6.78 4.18 -7.30
CA ALA A 67 -6.66 4.29 -5.85
C ALA A 67 -5.30 4.88 -5.44
N LEU A 68 -4.20 4.36 -5.99
CA LEU A 68 -2.86 4.88 -5.73
C LEU A 68 -2.70 6.34 -6.19
N LYS A 69 -3.30 6.70 -7.30
CA LYS A 69 -3.30 8.09 -7.79
C LYS A 69 -4.10 9.02 -6.88
N SER A 70 -5.23 8.59 -6.36
CA SER A 70 -6.00 9.36 -5.36
C SER A 70 -5.18 9.58 -4.07
N ILE A 71 -4.46 8.56 -3.62
CA ILE A 71 -3.56 8.68 -2.46
C ILE A 71 -2.44 9.69 -2.76
N ALA A 72 -1.80 9.59 -3.92
CA ALA A 72 -0.74 10.51 -4.31
C ALA A 72 -1.23 11.97 -4.39
N ALA A 73 -2.42 12.17 -4.99
CA ALA A 73 -3.04 13.50 -5.07
C ALA A 73 -3.28 14.10 -3.68
N ARG A 74 -3.78 13.30 -2.75
CA ARG A 74 -4.04 13.72 -1.37
C ARG A 74 -2.75 14.05 -0.61
N ARG A 75 -1.72 13.21 -0.74
CA ARG A 75 -0.42 13.41 -0.08
C ARG A 75 0.32 14.63 -0.58
N THR A 76 0.26 14.90 -1.87
CA THR A 76 1.00 16.00 -2.50
C THR A 76 0.21 17.30 -2.60
N GLY A 77 -1.12 17.24 -2.49
CA GLY A 77 -2.01 18.35 -2.80
C GLY A 77 -2.13 18.65 -4.29
N ASP A 78 -1.54 17.83 -5.15
CA ASP A 78 -1.51 18.02 -6.60
C ASP A 78 -2.56 17.12 -7.27
N LYS A 79 -3.63 17.76 -7.76
CA LYS A 79 -4.75 17.06 -8.40
C LYS A 79 -4.39 16.50 -9.79
N THR A 80 -3.26 16.86 -10.38
CA THR A 80 -2.83 16.28 -11.66
C THR A 80 -2.58 14.78 -11.55
N TRP A 81 -2.27 14.27 -10.35
CA TRP A 81 -2.18 12.83 -10.08
C TRP A 81 -3.45 12.06 -10.40
N LEU A 82 -4.63 12.69 -10.35
CA LEU A 82 -5.91 12.03 -10.65
C LEU A 82 -6.10 11.69 -12.13
N THR A 83 -5.28 12.26 -13.00
CA THR A 83 -5.35 12.01 -14.45
C THR A 83 -4.95 10.56 -14.76
N THR A 84 -5.83 9.84 -15.45
CA THR A 84 -5.60 8.49 -15.94
C THR A 84 -5.73 8.43 -17.45
N ARG A 85 -5.21 7.35 -18.04
CA ARG A 85 -5.39 7.07 -19.47
C ARG A 85 -6.43 5.98 -19.67
N PRO A 86 -7.31 6.09 -20.69
CA PRO A 86 -8.21 5.01 -21.05
C PRO A 86 -7.45 3.69 -21.28
N PRO A 87 -8.00 2.52 -20.93
CA PRO A 87 -9.36 2.33 -20.39
C PRO A 87 -9.51 2.56 -18.87
N VAL A 88 -8.45 2.99 -18.18
CA VAL A 88 -8.47 3.25 -16.75
C VAL A 88 -9.16 4.59 -16.48
N ALA A 89 -10.19 4.60 -15.63
CA ALA A 89 -10.88 5.80 -15.19
C ALA A 89 -10.46 6.19 -13.77
N PRO A 90 -10.47 7.51 -13.43
CA PRO A 90 -10.31 7.94 -12.03
C PRO A 90 -11.41 7.34 -11.15
N LEU A 91 -11.15 7.21 -9.84
CA LEU A 91 -12.20 6.84 -8.89
C LEU A 91 -13.32 7.89 -8.91
N SER A 92 -14.56 7.43 -8.82
CA SER A 92 -15.69 8.31 -8.52
C SER A 92 -15.60 8.86 -7.10
N ALA A 93 -16.35 9.93 -6.80
CA ALA A 93 -16.37 10.49 -5.45
C ALA A 93 -16.80 9.46 -4.38
N PRO A 94 -17.84 8.62 -4.59
CA PRO A 94 -18.17 7.54 -3.65
C PRO A 94 -17.07 6.50 -3.49
N GLU A 95 -16.39 6.10 -4.58
CA GLU A 95 -15.29 5.14 -4.54
C GLU A 95 -14.07 5.71 -3.79
N GLU A 96 -13.74 6.97 -4.01
CA GLU A 96 -12.67 7.65 -3.28
C GLU A 96 -13.00 7.76 -1.79
N ALA A 97 -14.23 8.11 -1.44
CA ALA A 97 -14.69 8.15 -0.05
C ALA A 97 -14.60 6.76 0.61
N ALA A 98 -14.96 5.70 -0.11
CA ALA A 98 -14.84 4.32 0.37
C ALA A 98 -13.38 3.92 0.59
N LEU A 99 -12.46 4.30 -0.33
CA LEU A 99 -11.03 4.07 -0.20
C LEU A 99 -10.47 4.70 1.09
N PHE A 100 -10.70 5.98 1.30
CA PHE A 100 -10.18 6.68 2.47
C PHE A 100 -10.88 6.24 3.76
N GLY A 101 -12.15 5.90 3.71
CA GLY A 101 -12.86 5.28 4.83
C GLY A 101 -12.24 3.94 5.25
N ALA A 102 -11.86 3.10 4.29
CA ALA A 102 -11.17 1.83 4.57
C ALA A 102 -9.76 2.06 5.14
N LEU A 103 -9.02 3.04 4.62
CA LEU A 103 -7.70 3.41 5.14
C LEU A 103 -7.76 4.00 6.55
N ASP A 104 -8.79 4.77 6.88
CA ASP A 104 -9.00 5.34 8.21
C ASP A 104 -9.19 4.25 9.28
N GLY A 105 -9.64 3.05 8.89
CA GLY A 105 -9.69 1.87 9.77
C GLY A 105 -8.33 1.22 10.04
N THR A 106 -7.27 1.72 9.44
CA THR A 106 -5.88 1.25 9.60
C THR A 106 -5.02 2.37 10.20
N GLU A 107 -3.74 2.08 10.44
CA GLU A 107 -2.76 3.08 10.86
C GLU A 107 -2.16 3.89 9.70
N PHE A 108 -2.71 3.76 8.51
CA PHE A 108 -2.26 4.48 7.32
C PHE A 108 -2.28 5.99 7.53
N LYS A 109 -1.20 6.66 7.15
CA LYS A 109 -1.05 8.12 7.25
C LYS A 109 -0.86 8.74 5.87
N ASP A 110 -1.50 9.90 5.67
CA ASP A 110 -1.36 10.68 4.42
C ASP A 110 0.06 11.23 4.25
N ALA A 111 0.76 11.55 5.34
CA ALA A 111 2.17 11.90 5.32
C ALA A 111 3.02 10.63 5.23
N ALA A 112 3.93 10.60 4.28
CA ALA A 112 4.87 9.51 4.10
C ALA A 112 5.85 9.40 5.27
#